data_612e468552ce94806f101f216fd8a9b6
#
_entry.id   612e468552ce94806f101f216fd8a9b6
#
_cell.length_a   1.000
_cell.length_b   1.000
_cell.length_c   1.000
_cell.angle_alpha   90.00
_cell.angle_beta   90.00
_cell.angle_gamma   90.00
#
_symmetry.space_group_name_H-M   'P 1'
#
loop_
_entity.id
_entity.type
_entity.pdbx_description
1 polymer ?
#
loop_
_entity_poly.entity_id
_entity_poly.type
_entity_poly.pdbx_seq_one_letter_code
_entity_poly.pdbx_strand_id
1 'polypeptide(L)'
;MGTKTCISCGKARNTNKYSQNFKLKNGQPGFRNVCKDCDLLRKNKFISSTPYTYLTKVHTQSKSKRSKDMEWSITSEDLHDLWDEQGGRCALSGIFMTYGKDGNGSKEFNASIDRIDSSKPVYTRTNVQLVTYRVNIMKHTLTEDLLLWWCRNLIAKHDKID
;
A
#
# COMPACT_ATOMS: atom_id res chain seq x y z
N MET A 1 -37.01 -0.68 3.31
CA MET A 1 -35.68 -0.07 3.06
C MET A 1 -35.80 0.83 1.84
N GLY A 2 -35.35 2.10 1.93
CA GLY A 2 -35.47 3.05 0.83
C GLY A 2 -34.38 2.87 -0.23
N THR A 3 -34.70 3.31 -1.44
CA THR A 3 -33.70 3.43 -2.54
C THR A 3 -33.28 4.89 -2.68
N LYS A 4 -32.05 5.11 -3.18
CA LYS A 4 -31.52 6.42 -3.46
C LYS A 4 -30.68 6.36 -4.74
N THR A 5 -30.78 7.41 -5.57
CA THR A 5 -29.97 7.50 -6.80
C THR A 5 -28.61 8.12 -6.49
N CYS A 6 -27.56 7.46 -6.96
CA CYS A 6 -26.19 7.96 -6.83
C CYS A 6 -25.95 9.08 -7.84
N ILE A 7 -25.51 10.26 -7.37
CA ILE A 7 -25.21 11.39 -8.27
C ILE A 7 -23.98 11.16 -9.16
N SER A 8 -23.13 10.21 -8.83
CA SER A 8 -21.89 9.93 -9.58
C SER A 8 -22.09 8.92 -10.71
N CYS A 9 -22.90 7.86 -10.51
CA CYS A 9 -23.12 6.82 -11.53
C CYS A 9 -24.56 6.72 -12.02
N GLY A 10 -25.49 7.55 -11.52
CA GLY A 10 -26.90 7.56 -11.91
C GLY A 10 -27.72 6.33 -11.49
N LYS A 11 -27.10 5.32 -10.86
CA LYS A 11 -27.79 4.07 -10.49
C LYS A 11 -28.61 4.24 -9.22
N ALA A 12 -29.87 3.81 -9.24
CA ALA A 12 -30.69 3.65 -8.04
C ALA A 12 -30.18 2.45 -7.24
N ARG A 13 -29.91 2.64 -5.94
CA ARG A 13 -29.38 1.61 -5.05
C ARG A 13 -30.04 1.68 -3.69
N ASN A 14 -30.08 0.56 -2.99
CA ASN A 14 -30.52 0.52 -1.60
C ASN A 14 -29.68 1.45 -0.73
N THR A 15 -30.27 2.11 0.27
CA THR A 15 -29.61 3.08 1.16
C THR A 15 -28.41 2.49 1.93
N ASN A 16 -28.36 1.17 2.15
CA ASN A 16 -27.19 0.50 2.76
C ASN A 16 -25.90 0.59 1.91
N LYS A 17 -26.03 0.88 0.60
CA LYS A 17 -24.92 1.12 -0.33
C LYS A 17 -24.34 2.54 -0.24
N TYR A 18 -24.81 3.35 0.71
CA TYR A 18 -24.35 4.70 0.96
C TYR A 18 -23.77 4.80 2.39
N SER A 19 -22.77 5.65 2.57
CA SER A 19 -22.25 5.94 3.90
C SER A 19 -23.20 6.88 4.62
N GLN A 20 -23.53 6.56 5.86
CA GLN A 20 -24.23 7.44 6.79
C GLN A 20 -23.20 8.39 7.40
N ASN A 21 -23.42 9.69 7.34
CA ASN A 21 -22.46 10.67 7.87
C ASN A 21 -23.08 11.86 8.64
N PHE A 22 -24.39 11.90 8.72
CA PHE A 22 -25.11 12.92 9.51
C PHE A 22 -26.48 12.39 9.94
N LYS A 23 -27.07 13.09 10.93
CA LYS A 23 -28.48 12.89 11.30
C LYS A 23 -29.31 14.01 10.69
N LEU A 24 -30.46 13.66 10.14
CA LEU A 24 -31.45 14.63 9.71
C LEU A 24 -32.10 15.33 10.93
N LYS A 25 -32.75 16.48 10.74
CA LYS A 25 -33.46 17.22 11.81
C LYS A 25 -34.49 16.38 12.57
N ASN A 26 -35.04 15.36 11.92
CA ASN A 26 -36.02 14.41 12.52
C ASN A 26 -35.33 13.22 13.21
N GLY A 27 -34.00 13.24 13.41
CA GLY A 27 -33.24 12.16 14.03
C GLY A 27 -32.91 10.96 13.11
N GLN A 28 -33.48 10.93 11.91
CA GLN A 28 -33.22 9.83 10.96
C GLN A 28 -31.80 9.88 10.39
N PRO A 29 -31.23 8.72 9.99
CA PRO A 29 -29.90 8.66 9.37
C PRO A 29 -29.88 9.40 8.04
N GLY A 30 -28.91 10.31 7.87
CA GLY A 30 -28.60 10.96 6.61
C GLY A 30 -27.54 10.19 5.84
N PHE A 31 -27.75 9.96 4.55
CA PHE A 31 -26.84 9.23 3.68
C PHE A 31 -26.18 10.15 2.66
N ARG A 32 -24.90 9.90 2.38
CA ARG A 32 -24.18 10.58 1.30
C ARG A 32 -24.90 10.46 -0.05
N ASN A 33 -24.68 11.40 -0.96
CA ASN A 33 -25.27 11.38 -2.30
C ASN A 33 -24.49 10.49 -3.29
N VAL A 34 -23.28 10.06 -2.94
CA VAL A 34 -22.43 9.17 -3.72
C VAL A 34 -22.43 7.79 -3.07
N CYS A 35 -22.66 6.72 -3.84
CA CYS A 35 -22.63 5.37 -3.33
C CYS A 35 -21.19 4.94 -2.95
N LYS A 36 -21.07 3.96 -2.05
CA LYS A 36 -19.78 3.44 -1.54
C LYS A 36 -18.84 3.01 -2.65
N ASP A 37 -19.35 2.40 -3.72
CA ASP A 37 -18.52 1.94 -4.85
C ASP A 37 -17.90 3.12 -5.60
N CYS A 38 -18.68 4.16 -5.90
CA CYS A 38 -18.16 5.37 -6.56
C CYS A 38 -17.19 6.16 -5.65
N ASP A 39 -17.47 6.23 -4.35
CA ASP A 39 -16.58 6.87 -3.39
C ASP A 39 -15.24 6.10 -3.28
N LEU A 40 -15.29 4.77 -3.28
CA LEU A 40 -14.12 3.91 -3.28
C LEU A 40 -13.27 4.09 -4.56
N LEU A 41 -13.92 4.11 -5.73
CA LEU A 41 -13.23 4.34 -7.00
C LEU A 41 -12.53 5.71 -7.02
N ARG A 42 -13.22 6.76 -6.56
CA ARG A 42 -12.63 8.10 -6.45
C ARG A 42 -11.43 8.14 -5.51
N LYS A 43 -11.54 7.51 -4.33
CA LYS A 43 -10.44 7.41 -3.36
C LYS A 43 -9.25 6.64 -3.94
N ASN A 44 -9.50 5.51 -4.60
CA ASN A 44 -8.42 4.73 -5.22
C ASN A 44 -7.72 5.52 -6.33
N LYS A 45 -8.48 6.22 -7.18
CA LYS A 45 -7.91 7.09 -8.21
C LYS A 45 -7.03 8.18 -7.60
N PHE A 46 -7.49 8.83 -6.53
CA PHE A 46 -6.70 9.84 -5.83
C PHE A 46 -5.41 9.25 -5.23
N ILE A 47 -5.52 8.11 -4.52
CA ILE A 47 -4.37 7.46 -3.89
C ILE A 47 -3.32 7.04 -4.91
N SER A 48 -3.74 6.59 -6.10
CA SER A 48 -2.85 6.17 -7.18
C SER A 48 -2.47 7.32 -8.14
N SER A 49 -2.72 8.58 -7.78
CA SER A 49 -2.41 9.71 -8.66
C SER A 49 -0.93 10.08 -8.68
N THR A 50 -0.25 9.90 -7.56
CA THR A 50 1.19 10.13 -7.41
C THR A 50 1.81 9.10 -6.47
N PRO A 51 3.14 8.86 -6.55
CA PRO A 51 3.83 8.01 -5.58
C PRO A 51 3.67 8.54 -4.14
N TYR A 52 3.67 9.83 -3.95
CA TYR A 52 3.58 10.47 -2.62
C TYR A 52 2.23 10.21 -1.94
N THR A 53 1.11 10.38 -2.66
CA THR A 53 -0.23 10.06 -2.12
C THR A 53 -0.36 8.57 -1.80
N TYR A 54 0.25 7.72 -2.60
CA TYR A 54 0.30 6.28 -2.34
C TYR A 54 1.12 5.95 -1.09
N LEU A 55 2.33 6.51 -0.95
CA LEU A 55 3.23 6.27 0.19
C LEU A 55 2.66 6.79 1.50
N THR A 56 2.00 7.96 1.50
CA THR A 56 1.26 8.46 2.67
C THR A 56 0.19 7.45 3.14
N LYS A 57 -0.55 6.84 2.21
CA LYS A 57 -1.48 5.76 2.54
C LYS A 57 -0.76 4.53 3.08
N VAL A 58 0.34 4.09 2.43
CA VAL A 58 1.13 2.94 2.87
C VAL A 58 1.65 3.16 4.28
N HIS A 59 2.20 4.34 4.58
CA HIS A 59 2.62 4.76 5.92
C HIS A 59 1.51 4.56 6.95
N THR A 60 0.35 5.21 6.73
CA THR A 60 -0.79 5.16 7.65
C THR A 60 -1.28 3.73 7.89
N GLN A 61 -1.41 2.94 6.82
CA GLN A 61 -1.87 1.55 6.91
C GLN A 61 -0.85 0.64 7.59
N SER A 62 0.43 0.84 7.33
CA SER A 62 1.49 0.05 7.94
C SER A 62 1.59 0.34 9.43
N LYS A 63 1.60 1.61 9.83
CA LYS A 63 1.59 2.02 11.24
C LYS A 63 0.42 1.40 12.01
N SER A 64 -0.80 1.44 11.44
CA SER A 64 -2.01 0.93 12.10
C SER A 64 -2.05 -0.59 12.29
N LYS A 65 -1.27 -1.33 11.51
CA LYS A 65 -1.22 -2.81 11.56
C LYS A 65 -0.09 -3.37 12.40
N ARG A 66 0.82 -2.53 12.88
CA ARG A 66 1.97 -2.98 13.66
C ARG A 66 1.59 -3.28 15.11
N SER A 67 2.30 -4.23 15.72
CA SER A 67 2.16 -4.48 17.15
C SER A 67 2.66 -3.25 17.95
N LYS A 68 2.18 -3.12 19.19
CA LYS A 68 2.60 -2.03 20.08
C LYS A 68 4.08 -2.10 20.48
N ASP A 69 4.68 -3.28 20.32
CA ASP A 69 6.09 -3.54 20.65
C ASP A 69 7.06 -3.09 19.55
N MET A 70 6.54 -2.62 18.42
CA MET A 70 7.36 -2.09 17.33
C MET A 70 7.47 -0.58 17.41
N GLU A 71 8.70 -0.09 17.51
CA GLU A 71 8.98 1.34 17.43
C GLU A 71 8.69 1.85 16.01
N TRP A 72 7.93 2.94 15.92
CA TRP A 72 7.58 3.57 14.66
C TRP A 72 7.85 5.08 14.72
N SER A 73 8.99 5.50 14.22
CA SER A 73 9.41 6.90 14.19
C SER A 73 9.49 7.50 12.78
N ILE A 74 9.33 6.68 11.72
CA ILE A 74 9.30 7.22 10.35
C ILE A 74 8.00 8.00 10.09
N THR A 75 8.12 9.04 9.26
CA THR A 75 7.03 9.89 8.79
C THR A 75 6.64 9.53 7.34
N SER A 76 5.58 10.13 6.80
CA SER A 76 5.25 10.02 5.37
C SER A 76 6.28 10.74 4.50
N GLU A 77 6.83 11.83 5.01
CA GLU A 77 7.87 12.63 4.37
C GLU A 77 9.16 11.82 4.20
N ASP A 78 9.58 11.06 5.22
CA ASP A 78 10.74 10.14 5.10
C ASP A 78 10.55 9.12 3.97
N LEU A 79 9.30 8.66 3.71
CA LEU A 79 9.02 7.74 2.62
C LEU A 79 9.03 8.44 1.25
N HIS A 80 8.65 9.72 1.21
CA HIS A 80 8.75 10.54 0.00
C HIS A 80 10.22 10.75 -0.39
N ASP A 81 11.05 11.12 0.60
CA ASP A 81 12.50 11.31 0.41
C ASP A 81 13.17 10.00 -0.04
N LEU A 82 12.81 8.86 0.57
CA LEU A 82 13.29 7.54 0.14
C LEU A 82 12.91 7.22 -1.31
N TRP A 83 11.69 7.57 -1.72
CA TRP A 83 11.26 7.37 -3.11
C TRP A 83 12.13 8.17 -4.08
N ASP A 84 12.40 9.42 -3.76
CA ASP A 84 13.21 10.31 -4.61
C ASP A 84 14.68 9.88 -4.62
N GLU A 85 15.28 9.56 -3.46
CA GLU A 85 16.63 9.05 -3.34
C GLU A 85 16.85 7.74 -4.11
N GLN A 86 15.85 6.84 -4.08
CA GLN A 86 15.90 5.57 -4.82
C GLN A 86 15.51 5.72 -6.30
N GLY A 87 15.11 6.91 -6.77
CA GLY A 87 14.65 7.14 -8.13
C GLY A 87 13.44 6.29 -8.51
N GLY A 88 12.54 6.02 -7.54
CA GLY A 88 11.38 5.14 -7.72
C GLY A 88 11.72 3.65 -7.93
N ARG A 89 12.94 3.23 -7.63
CA ARG A 89 13.42 1.85 -7.80
C ARG A 89 13.44 1.08 -6.47
N CYS A 90 13.16 -0.20 -6.57
CA CYS A 90 13.31 -1.14 -5.45
C CYS A 90 14.78 -1.18 -4.99
N ALA A 91 15.02 -0.97 -3.69
CA ALA A 91 16.38 -0.97 -3.13
C ALA A 91 17.13 -2.29 -3.37
N LEU A 92 16.44 -3.43 -3.38
CA LEU A 92 17.05 -4.76 -3.49
C LEU A 92 17.15 -5.29 -4.93
N SER A 93 16.17 -4.98 -5.78
CA SER A 93 16.13 -5.55 -7.14
C SER A 93 16.42 -4.54 -8.26
N GLY A 94 16.45 -3.23 -7.95
CA GLY A 94 16.61 -2.18 -8.95
C GLY A 94 15.40 -1.97 -9.88
N ILE A 95 14.37 -2.82 -9.79
CA ILE A 95 13.16 -2.73 -10.63
C ILE A 95 12.37 -1.48 -10.27
N PHE A 96 11.80 -0.80 -11.28
CA PHE A 96 10.90 0.32 -11.05
C PHE A 96 9.66 -0.11 -10.25
N MET A 97 9.37 0.63 -9.20
CA MET A 97 8.19 0.40 -8.38
C MET A 97 6.97 1.12 -8.97
N THR A 98 5.80 0.54 -8.76
CA THR A 98 4.50 1.15 -9.06
C THR A 98 3.83 1.63 -7.77
N TYR A 99 2.79 2.46 -7.92
CA TYR A 99 2.00 3.01 -6.79
C TYR A 99 0.49 2.90 -7.03
N GLY A 100 0.09 1.89 -7.76
CA GLY A 100 -1.30 1.61 -8.06
C GLY A 100 -1.48 0.16 -8.45
N LYS A 101 -2.66 -0.20 -8.94
CA LYS A 101 -2.85 -1.47 -9.61
C LYS A 101 -2.22 -1.36 -10.99
N ASP A 102 -1.31 -2.26 -11.34
CA ASP A 102 -0.95 -2.48 -12.72
C ASP A 102 -2.19 -2.84 -13.56
N GLY A 103 -2.11 -2.80 -14.86
CA GLY A 103 -3.25 -3.05 -15.75
C GLY A 103 -3.96 -4.38 -15.51
N ASN A 104 -3.31 -5.34 -14.84
CA ASN A 104 -3.84 -6.66 -14.48
C ASN A 104 -4.42 -6.71 -13.07
N GLY A 105 -4.39 -5.60 -12.32
CA GLY A 105 -4.84 -5.54 -10.94
C GLY A 105 -3.87 -6.16 -9.93
N SER A 106 -2.69 -6.57 -10.35
CA SER A 106 -1.60 -7.04 -9.50
C SER A 106 -1.01 -5.91 -8.67
N LYS A 107 -0.30 -6.26 -7.62
CA LYS A 107 0.45 -5.35 -6.74
C LYS A 107 1.92 -5.73 -6.63
N GLU A 108 2.36 -6.63 -7.48
CA GLU A 108 3.71 -7.21 -7.43
C GLU A 108 4.81 -6.15 -7.35
N PHE A 109 4.67 -5.11 -8.16
CA PHE A 109 5.66 -4.04 -8.28
C PHE A 109 5.37 -2.83 -7.40
N ASN A 110 4.28 -2.85 -6.61
CA ASN A 110 3.95 -1.71 -5.76
C ASN A 110 5.02 -1.49 -4.68
N ALA A 111 5.31 -0.22 -4.42
CA ALA A 111 6.20 0.17 -3.34
C ALA A 111 5.68 -0.33 -1.99
N SER A 112 6.57 -0.88 -1.20
CA SER A 112 6.31 -1.43 0.14
C SER A 112 7.45 -1.04 1.07
N ILE A 113 7.13 -0.78 2.33
CA ILE A 113 8.13 -0.47 3.36
C ILE A 113 8.75 -1.79 3.83
N ASP A 114 10.06 -1.91 3.71
CA ASP A 114 10.85 -3.01 4.24
C ASP A 114 11.82 -2.49 5.31
N ARG A 115 12.14 -3.33 6.30
CA ARG A 115 13.21 -3.06 7.25
C ARG A 115 14.52 -3.60 6.71
N ILE A 116 15.56 -2.79 6.63
CA ILE A 116 16.91 -3.22 6.22
C ILE A 116 17.35 -4.37 7.13
N ASP A 117 17.36 -4.13 8.43
CA ASP A 117 17.60 -5.16 9.45
C ASP A 117 16.25 -5.65 10.01
N SER A 118 15.81 -6.80 9.53
CA SER A 118 14.53 -7.42 9.96
C SER A 118 14.56 -7.93 11.40
N SER A 119 15.72 -8.11 12.02
CA SER A 119 15.87 -8.56 13.42
C SER A 119 15.48 -7.46 14.41
N LYS A 120 15.62 -6.19 14.04
CA LYS A 120 15.27 -5.04 14.87
C LYS A 120 13.79 -4.68 14.68
N PRO A 121 12.98 -4.63 15.74
CA PRO A 121 11.55 -4.30 15.66
C PRO A 121 11.32 -2.77 15.55
N VAL A 122 12.16 -2.07 14.78
CA VAL A 122 12.15 -0.60 14.67
C VAL A 122 11.98 -0.14 13.23
N TYR A 123 11.11 0.83 13.02
CA TYR A 123 10.90 1.53 11.76
C TYR A 123 11.41 2.96 11.90
N THR A 124 12.72 3.11 11.72
CA THR A 124 13.43 4.41 11.70
C THR A 124 13.86 4.72 10.28
N ARG A 125 14.16 6.00 10.00
CA ARG A 125 14.66 6.43 8.68
C ARG A 125 15.92 5.65 8.24
N THR A 126 16.75 5.25 9.18
CA THR A 126 18.00 4.50 8.93
C THR A 126 17.80 2.99 8.82
N ASN A 127 16.65 2.46 9.22
CA ASN A 127 16.35 1.01 9.16
C ASN A 127 15.21 0.68 8.20
N VAL A 128 14.78 1.62 7.34
CA VAL A 128 13.75 1.35 6.33
C VAL A 128 14.25 1.68 4.94
N GLN A 129 13.71 0.96 3.98
CA GLN A 129 13.89 1.14 2.55
C GLN A 129 12.58 0.85 1.82
N LEU A 130 12.48 1.31 0.58
CA LEU A 130 11.36 0.97 -0.29
C LEU A 130 11.77 -0.17 -1.22
N VAL A 131 10.94 -1.20 -1.25
CA VAL A 131 11.11 -2.36 -2.12
C VAL A 131 9.80 -2.67 -2.84
N THR A 132 9.84 -3.45 -3.92
CA THR A 132 8.59 -3.95 -4.51
C THR A 132 7.88 -4.88 -3.52
N TYR A 133 6.56 -4.91 -3.58
CA TYR A 133 5.73 -5.77 -2.72
C TYR A 133 6.15 -7.25 -2.81
N ARG A 134 6.49 -7.76 -4.00
CA ARG A 134 6.96 -9.14 -4.17
C ARG A 134 8.28 -9.38 -3.45
N VAL A 135 9.26 -8.51 -3.62
CA VAL A 135 10.56 -8.63 -2.94
C VAL A 135 10.41 -8.57 -1.43
N ASN A 136 9.51 -7.72 -0.91
CA ASN A 136 9.22 -7.65 0.52
C ASN A 136 8.66 -8.98 1.06
N ILE A 137 7.76 -9.63 0.32
CA ILE A 137 7.25 -10.96 0.69
C ILE A 137 8.35 -12.01 0.65
N MET A 138 9.21 -12.00 -0.38
CA MET A 138 10.32 -12.96 -0.50
C MET A 138 11.33 -12.79 0.64
N LYS A 139 11.66 -11.54 0.98
CA LYS A 139 12.58 -11.24 2.09
C LYS A 139 11.98 -11.64 3.45
N HIS A 140 10.71 -11.30 3.68
CA HIS A 140 10.00 -11.58 4.93
C HIS A 140 10.82 -11.19 6.17
N THR A 141 11.35 -12.17 6.93
CA THR A 141 12.21 -11.98 8.12
C THR A 141 13.70 -12.23 7.82
N LEU A 142 14.04 -12.58 6.59
CA LEU A 142 15.44 -12.83 6.22
C LEU A 142 16.26 -11.53 6.29
N THR A 143 17.55 -11.68 6.57
CA THR A 143 18.52 -10.65 6.26
C THR A 143 18.72 -10.56 4.74
N GLU A 144 19.24 -9.44 4.25
CA GLU A 144 19.52 -9.28 2.81
C GLU A 144 20.54 -10.31 2.32
N ASP A 145 21.58 -10.56 3.07
CA ASP A 145 22.62 -11.56 2.74
C ASP A 145 22.01 -12.97 2.59
N LEU A 146 21.11 -13.34 3.51
CA LEU A 146 20.48 -14.65 3.46
C LEU A 146 19.49 -14.76 2.29
N LEU A 147 18.74 -13.70 1.99
CA LEU A 147 17.89 -13.64 0.80
C LEU A 147 18.74 -13.82 -0.47
N LEU A 148 19.81 -13.06 -0.61
CA LEU A 148 20.72 -13.13 -1.76
C LEU A 148 21.40 -14.49 -1.87
N TRP A 149 21.77 -15.10 -0.75
CA TRP A 149 22.31 -16.47 -0.73
C TRP A 149 21.28 -17.48 -1.28
N TRP A 150 20.04 -17.42 -0.85
CA TRP A 150 18.97 -18.28 -1.39
C TRP A 150 18.75 -18.04 -2.88
N CYS A 151 18.67 -16.79 -3.33
CA CYS A 151 18.50 -16.46 -4.75
C CYS A 151 19.64 -17.06 -5.60
N ARG A 152 20.89 -16.90 -5.18
CA ARG A 152 22.06 -17.44 -5.90
C ARG A 152 22.01 -18.97 -5.99
N ASN A 153 21.65 -19.65 -4.90
CA ASN A 153 21.57 -21.11 -4.90
C ASN A 153 20.42 -21.63 -5.80
N LEU A 154 19.28 -20.95 -5.81
CA LEU A 154 18.16 -21.28 -6.69
C LEU A 154 18.58 -21.12 -8.16
N ILE A 155 19.17 -19.98 -8.53
CA ILE A 155 19.67 -19.74 -9.89
C ILE A 155 20.71 -20.79 -10.28
N ALA A 156 21.74 -20.98 -9.46
CA ALA A 156 22.82 -21.94 -9.73
C ALA A 156 22.32 -23.41 -9.89
N LYS A 157 21.21 -23.76 -9.26
CA LYS A 157 20.59 -25.07 -9.42
C LYS A 157 19.87 -25.21 -10.78
N HIS A 158 19.25 -24.13 -11.26
CA HIS A 158 18.45 -24.14 -12.48
C HIS A 158 19.26 -23.82 -13.72
N ASP A 159 20.31 -22.99 -13.62
CA ASP A 159 21.25 -22.70 -14.74
C ASP A 159 22.07 -23.94 -15.21
N LYS A 160 21.97 -25.06 -14.49
CA LYS A 160 22.63 -26.34 -14.87
C LYS A 160 21.70 -27.29 -15.64
N ILE A 161 20.54 -26.83 -16.08
CA ILE A 161 19.48 -27.66 -16.71
C ILE A 161 19.45 -27.47 -18.23
N ASP A 162 20.35 -26.66 -18.84
CA ASP A 162 20.52 -26.48 -20.30
C ASP A 162 21.67 -27.33 -20.85
#